data_e3b041084d749bd4a0d34e9d621b8858
#
_entry.id   e3b041084d749bd4a0d34e9d621b8858
#
_cell.length_a   1.000
_cell.length_b   1.000
_cell.length_c   1.000
_cell.angle_alpha   90.00
_cell.angle_beta   90.00
_cell.angle_gamma   90.00
#
_symmetry.space_group_name_H-M   'P 1'
#
loop_
_entity.id
_entity.type
_entity.pdbx_description
1 polymer ?
#
loop_
_entity_poly.entity_id
_entity_poly.type
_entity_poly.pdbx_seq_one_letter_code
_entity_poly.pdbx_strand_id
1 'polypeptide(L)'
;MFKKLNLYFICLISVIKIINSSTEYSVEDMITYMNQYLDTHASKSYYMTIDPDNLLDEIDHKLLDKYHNIIFDKYNIVTLVIVAKGLRRYGSDISSFLKQFYREFSKTLNIQDLKCVVSIINVSDRQITVDSTNKLKHVFNYNVLGALRDKMKITLNENHLFLTVYELLKNVEKAQKQYNINGKVTDL
;
A
#
# COMPACT_ATOMS: atom_id res chain seq x y z
N MET A 1 -15.27 -41.97 -27.85
CA MET A 1 -14.00 -41.24 -27.71
C MET A 1 -14.20 -39.72 -27.54
N PHE A 2 -15.15 -39.12 -28.24
CA PHE A 2 -15.41 -37.66 -28.21
C PHE A 2 -15.90 -37.06 -26.86
N LYS A 3 -16.61 -37.84 -26.01
CA LYS A 3 -17.12 -37.33 -24.73
C LYS A 3 -16.03 -37.07 -23.68
N LYS A 4 -14.92 -37.82 -23.70
CA LYS A 4 -13.80 -37.61 -22.77
C LYS A 4 -12.97 -36.37 -23.15
N LEU A 5 -12.83 -36.09 -24.45
CA LEU A 5 -12.08 -34.92 -24.93
C LEU A 5 -12.74 -33.61 -24.52
N ASN A 6 -14.09 -33.56 -24.54
CA ASN A 6 -14.85 -32.36 -24.15
C ASN A 6 -14.74 -32.05 -22.65
N LEU A 7 -14.65 -33.09 -21.80
CA LEU A 7 -14.49 -32.88 -20.35
C LEU A 7 -13.13 -32.29 -19.99
N TYR A 8 -12.06 -32.75 -20.65
CA TYR A 8 -10.71 -32.17 -20.46
C TYR A 8 -10.62 -30.73 -20.95
N PHE A 9 -11.32 -30.40 -22.03
CA PHE A 9 -11.34 -29.03 -22.56
C PHE A 9 -12.10 -28.08 -21.65
N ILE A 10 -13.21 -28.52 -21.05
CA ILE A 10 -13.99 -27.76 -20.07
C ILE A 10 -13.17 -27.57 -18.76
N CYS A 11 -12.50 -28.61 -18.29
CA CYS A 11 -11.62 -28.51 -17.12
C CYS A 11 -10.43 -27.55 -17.39
N LEU A 12 -9.82 -27.63 -18.57
CA LEU A 12 -8.71 -26.75 -18.95
C LEU A 12 -9.14 -25.28 -19.01
N ILE A 13 -10.31 -24.98 -19.60
CA ILE A 13 -10.88 -23.63 -19.66
C ILE A 13 -11.22 -23.12 -18.24
N SER A 14 -11.73 -24.00 -17.37
CA SER A 14 -12.03 -23.63 -15.98
C SER A 14 -10.75 -23.34 -15.18
N VAL A 15 -9.70 -24.13 -15.36
CA VAL A 15 -8.39 -23.91 -14.75
C VAL A 15 -7.74 -22.62 -15.29
N ILE A 16 -7.82 -22.35 -16.61
CA ILE A 16 -7.31 -21.12 -17.19
C ILE A 16 -8.11 -19.90 -16.71
N LYS A 17 -9.42 -20.01 -16.49
CA LYS A 17 -10.22 -18.95 -15.89
C LYS A 17 -9.85 -18.68 -14.43
N ILE A 18 -9.53 -19.72 -13.66
CA ILE A 18 -9.08 -19.59 -12.26
C ILE A 18 -7.68 -18.93 -12.21
N ILE A 19 -6.80 -19.27 -13.14
CA ILE A 19 -5.44 -18.70 -13.22
C ILE A 19 -5.47 -17.22 -13.68
N ASN A 20 -6.48 -16.83 -14.47
CA ASN A 20 -6.64 -15.46 -14.98
C ASN A 20 -7.63 -14.59 -14.19
N SER A 21 -8.25 -15.08 -13.14
CA SER A 21 -9.00 -14.21 -12.24
C SER A 21 -8.00 -13.40 -11.42
N SER A 22 -7.64 -12.23 -11.91
CA SER A 22 -6.98 -11.23 -11.06
C SER A 22 -7.90 -11.00 -9.87
N THR A 23 -7.47 -11.40 -8.68
CA THR A 23 -8.22 -11.15 -7.45
C THR A 23 -8.24 -9.64 -7.26
N GLU A 24 -9.40 -9.02 -7.49
CA GLU A 24 -9.58 -7.60 -7.21
C GLU A 24 -10.04 -7.48 -5.75
N TYR A 25 -9.22 -6.92 -4.91
CA TYR A 25 -9.52 -6.73 -3.50
C TYR A 25 -10.47 -5.55 -3.28
N SER A 26 -11.50 -5.76 -2.49
CA SER A 26 -12.32 -4.70 -1.93
C SER A 26 -11.62 -4.02 -0.74
N VAL A 27 -12.18 -2.93 -0.26
CA VAL A 27 -11.71 -2.28 0.98
C VAL A 27 -11.89 -3.22 2.18
N GLU A 28 -13.01 -3.94 2.22
CA GLU A 28 -13.33 -4.90 3.28
C GLU A 28 -12.33 -6.07 3.30
N ASP A 29 -11.91 -6.55 2.12
CA ASP A 29 -10.88 -7.61 2.01
C ASP A 29 -9.54 -7.11 2.59
N MET A 30 -9.14 -5.88 2.27
CA MET A 30 -7.89 -5.30 2.79
C MET A 30 -7.93 -5.08 4.29
N ILE A 31 -9.05 -4.62 4.84
CA ILE A 31 -9.24 -4.48 6.30
C ILE A 31 -9.16 -5.84 6.98
N THR A 32 -9.82 -6.85 6.40
CA THR A 32 -9.80 -8.22 6.93
C THR A 32 -8.38 -8.78 6.94
N TYR A 33 -7.66 -8.64 5.81
CA TYR A 33 -6.27 -9.07 5.71
C TYR A 33 -5.38 -8.37 6.73
N MET A 34 -5.51 -7.06 6.87
CA MET A 34 -4.77 -6.27 7.84
C MET A 34 -5.03 -6.74 9.28
N ASN A 35 -6.29 -6.99 9.66
CA ASN A 35 -6.64 -7.47 10.99
C ASN A 35 -6.03 -8.86 11.26
N GLN A 36 -6.12 -9.78 10.29
CA GLN A 36 -5.47 -11.09 10.39
C GLN A 36 -3.94 -10.96 10.55
N TYR A 37 -3.32 -10.05 9.82
CA TYR A 37 -1.89 -9.79 9.95
C TYR A 37 -1.53 -9.27 11.35
N LEU A 38 -2.31 -8.34 11.89
CA LEU A 38 -2.12 -7.80 13.24
C LEU A 38 -2.31 -8.86 14.32
N ASP A 39 -3.32 -9.72 14.19
CA ASP A 39 -3.59 -10.81 15.13
C ASP A 39 -2.45 -11.85 15.17
N THR A 40 -1.86 -12.13 14.02
CA THR A 40 -0.74 -13.10 13.92
C THR A 40 0.59 -12.49 14.38
N HIS A 41 0.71 -11.15 14.42
CA HIS A 41 1.93 -10.43 14.75
C HIS A 41 1.72 -9.53 15.98
N ALA A 42 1.11 -10.08 17.03
CA ALA A 42 0.61 -9.42 18.26
C ALA A 42 1.56 -8.43 19.00
N SER A 43 2.78 -8.24 18.53
CA SER A 43 3.74 -7.26 19.07
C SER A 43 3.94 -6.04 18.18
N LYS A 44 3.20 -5.92 17.07
CA LYS A 44 3.52 -4.92 16.05
C LYS A 44 2.50 -3.80 15.96
N SER A 45 3.04 -2.65 15.88
CA SER A 45 2.41 -1.38 15.59
C SER A 45 1.84 -1.37 14.17
N TYR A 46 0.87 -0.51 13.91
CA TYR A 46 0.13 -0.36 12.64
C TYR A 46 0.97 0.12 11.43
N TYR A 47 2.29 0.18 11.55
CA TYR A 47 3.19 0.49 10.44
C TYR A 47 3.64 -0.80 9.76
N MET A 48 3.29 -0.97 8.48
CA MET A 48 3.53 -2.20 7.74
C MET A 48 3.35 -2.03 6.24
N THR A 49 3.86 -3.01 5.49
CA THR A 49 3.49 -3.24 4.11
C THR A 49 2.55 -4.46 4.04
N ILE A 50 1.34 -4.25 3.53
CA ILE A 50 0.33 -5.28 3.29
C ILE A 50 0.44 -5.72 1.84
N ASP A 51 0.71 -7.00 1.63
CA ASP A 51 0.90 -7.61 0.31
C ASP A 51 0.16 -8.95 0.24
N PRO A 52 -1.17 -8.97 0.01
CA PRO A 52 -1.96 -10.18 -0.01
C PRO A 52 -1.65 -11.10 -1.18
N ASP A 53 -1.02 -10.59 -2.23
CA ASP A 53 -0.65 -11.34 -3.43
C ASP A 53 0.76 -11.93 -3.38
N ASN A 54 1.54 -11.66 -2.30
CA ASN A 54 2.94 -12.04 -2.15
C ASN A 54 3.80 -11.57 -3.35
N LEU A 55 3.64 -10.30 -3.74
CA LEU A 55 4.38 -9.68 -4.83
C LEU A 55 5.80 -9.27 -4.43
N LEU A 56 6.03 -9.15 -3.13
CA LEU A 56 7.30 -8.91 -2.47
C LEU A 56 7.77 -10.21 -1.82
N ASP A 57 9.05 -10.48 -1.87
CA ASP A 57 9.59 -11.65 -1.19
C ASP A 57 9.82 -11.41 0.32
N GLU A 58 10.20 -12.46 1.04
CA GLU A 58 10.42 -12.39 2.50
C GLU A 58 11.57 -11.46 2.88
N ILE A 59 12.59 -11.33 2.04
CA ILE A 59 13.74 -10.44 2.26
C ILE A 59 13.30 -9.00 2.10
N ASP A 60 12.52 -8.71 1.06
CA ASP A 60 11.91 -7.41 0.81
C ASP A 60 11.07 -6.96 2.00
N HIS A 61 10.16 -7.82 2.49
CA HIS A 61 9.35 -7.53 3.68
C HIS A 61 10.21 -7.21 4.90
N LYS A 62 11.23 -8.01 5.20
CA LYS A 62 12.14 -7.76 6.34
C LYS A 62 12.88 -6.43 6.23
N LEU A 63 13.30 -6.05 5.03
CA LEU A 63 13.96 -4.76 4.81
C LEU A 63 12.98 -3.59 4.95
N LEU A 64 11.79 -3.69 4.38
CA LEU A 64 10.75 -2.66 4.49
C LEU A 64 10.30 -2.48 5.95
N ASP A 65 10.08 -3.56 6.70
CA ASP A 65 9.76 -3.53 8.12
C ASP A 65 10.81 -2.76 8.93
N LYS A 66 12.08 -2.95 8.61
CA LYS A 66 13.16 -2.19 9.25
C LYS A 66 13.03 -0.68 8.99
N TYR A 67 12.67 -0.27 7.78
CA TYR A 67 12.47 1.15 7.44
C TYR A 67 11.21 1.71 8.10
N HIS A 68 10.12 0.97 8.13
CA HIS A 68 8.92 1.34 8.88
C HIS A 68 9.25 1.60 10.36
N ASN A 69 10.00 0.69 10.99
CA ASN A 69 10.45 0.84 12.37
C ASN A 69 11.30 2.10 12.58
N ILE A 70 12.26 2.37 11.69
CA ILE A 70 13.12 3.57 11.78
C ILE A 70 12.30 4.85 11.76
N ILE A 71 11.28 4.94 10.88
CA ILE A 71 10.43 6.12 10.77
C ILE A 71 9.57 6.27 12.03
N PHE A 72 9.00 5.17 12.51
CA PHE A 72 8.19 5.19 13.71
C PHE A 72 9.00 5.59 14.93
N ASP A 73 10.15 4.95 15.17
CA ASP A 73 11.00 5.20 16.35
C ASP A 73 11.52 6.63 16.39
N LYS A 74 11.91 7.20 15.23
CA LYS A 74 12.47 8.55 15.15
C LYS A 74 11.42 9.66 15.18
N TYR A 75 10.26 9.45 14.58
CA TYR A 75 9.31 10.53 14.30
C TYR A 75 7.90 10.27 14.80
N ASN A 76 7.66 9.08 15.35
CA ASN A 76 6.32 8.60 15.73
C ASN A 76 5.31 8.74 14.58
N ILE A 77 5.76 8.37 13.37
CA ILE A 77 4.93 8.37 12.16
C ILE A 77 4.64 6.92 11.79
N VAL A 78 3.36 6.58 11.73
CA VAL A 78 2.86 5.33 11.18
C VAL A 78 2.92 5.40 9.67
N THR A 79 3.57 4.45 9.03
CA THR A 79 3.54 4.29 7.58
C THR A 79 2.82 3.00 7.23
N LEU A 80 1.74 3.09 6.46
CA LEU A 80 0.96 1.95 6.00
C LEU A 80 1.00 1.91 4.47
N VAL A 81 1.51 0.82 3.93
CA VAL A 81 1.58 0.62 2.48
C VAL A 81 0.76 -0.60 2.11
N ILE A 82 -0.16 -0.45 1.17
CA ILE A 82 -0.94 -1.54 0.58
C ILE A 82 -0.42 -1.75 -0.82
N VAL A 83 0.04 -2.97 -1.10
CA VAL A 83 0.47 -3.41 -2.42
C VAL A 83 -0.49 -4.51 -2.85
N ALA A 84 -1.17 -4.32 -3.97
CA ALA A 84 -2.09 -5.33 -4.49
C ALA A 84 -1.96 -5.45 -6.00
N LYS A 85 -2.12 -6.66 -6.51
CA LYS A 85 -2.14 -6.93 -7.94
C LYS A 85 -3.31 -6.22 -8.63
N GLY A 86 -4.50 -6.25 -8.00
CA GLY A 86 -5.69 -5.58 -8.47
C GLY A 86 -6.55 -5.08 -7.32
N LEU A 87 -7.18 -3.93 -7.51
CA LEU A 87 -8.10 -3.34 -6.54
C LEU A 87 -9.46 -3.11 -7.19
N ARG A 88 -10.50 -3.48 -6.48
CA ARG A 88 -11.87 -3.24 -6.91
C ARG A 88 -12.10 -1.74 -7.06
N ARG A 89 -12.60 -1.35 -8.21
CA ARG A 89 -12.86 0.08 -8.48
C ARG A 89 -14.04 0.59 -7.66
N TYR A 90 -13.79 1.62 -6.87
CA TYR A 90 -14.80 2.43 -6.20
C TYR A 90 -14.82 3.80 -6.88
N GLY A 91 -15.59 3.95 -7.96
CA GLY A 91 -15.58 5.17 -8.78
C GLY A 91 -14.46 5.14 -9.85
N SER A 92 -13.99 6.33 -10.27
CA SER A 92 -13.12 6.49 -11.44
C SER A 92 -11.62 6.33 -11.15
N ASP A 93 -11.20 6.36 -9.88
CA ASP A 93 -9.78 6.37 -9.54
C ASP A 93 -9.47 5.68 -8.19
N ILE A 94 -8.19 5.38 -7.99
CA ILE A 94 -7.63 4.77 -6.77
C ILE A 94 -7.81 5.66 -5.53
N SER A 95 -7.98 6.97 -5.68
CA SER A 95 -8.19 7.88 -4.56
C SER A 95 -9.52 7.63 -3.87
N SER A 96 -10.53 7.17 -4.62
CA SER A 96 -11.83 6.75 -4.06
C SER A 96 -11.69 5.51 -3.18
N PHE A 97 -10.85 4.56 -3.57
CA PHE A 97 -10.51 3.40 -2.73
C PHE A 97 -9.84 3.85 -1.43
N LEU A 98 -8.85 4.73 -1.50
CA LEU A 98 -8.15 5.25 -0.33
C LEU A 98 -9.10 5.97 0.64
N LYS A 99 -10.01 6.82 0.14
CA LYS A 99 -11.01 7.51 0.98
C LYS A 99 -11.91 6.52 1.70
N GLN A 100 -12.37 5.47 1.01
CA GLN A 100 -13.20 4.44 1.61
C GLN A 100 -12.40 3.61 2.61
N PHE A 101 -11.16 3.25 2.29
CA PHE A 101 -10.26 2.58 3.20
C PHE A 101 -10.06 3.38 4.50
N TYR A 102 -9.78 4.67 4.41
CA TYR A 102 -9.66 5.54 5.59
C TYR A 102 -10.94 5.56 6.43
N ARG A 103 -12.10 5.62 5.78
CA ARG A 103 -13.40 5.63 6.49
C ARG A 103 -13.63 4.34 7.27
N GLU A 104 -13.36 3.19 6.68
CA GLU A 104 -13.55 1.89 7.32
C GLU A 104 -12.45 1.62 8.36
N PHE A 105 -11.21 1.91 8.03
CA PHE A 105 -10.09 1.76 8.93
C PHE A 105 -10.21 2.65 10.17
N SER A 106 -10.75 3.86 10.04
CA SER A 106 -10.97 4.76 11.19
C SER A 106 -12.06 4.28 12.15
N LYS A 107 -12.93 3.36 11.74
CA LYS A 107 -13.89 2.72 12.64
C LYS A 107 -13.23 1.70 13.55
N THR A 108 -12.19 1.05 13.05
CA THR A 108 -11.45 0.00 13.77
C THR A 108 -10.38 0.60 14.69
N LEU A 109 -9.78 1.70 14.26
CA LEU A 109 -8.70 2.39 14.96
C LEU A 109 -8.96 3.89 14.93
N ASN A 110 -8.66 4.59 16.02
CA ASN A 110 -8.73 6.04 16.04
C ASN A 110 -7.56 6.68 15.25
N ILE A 111 -7.53 6.40 13.92
CA ILE A 111 -6.45 6.86 13.01
C ILE A 111 -6.35 8.38 12.98
N GLN A 112 -7.46 9.08 13.17
CA GLN A 112 -7.47 10.54 13.14
C GLN A 112 -6.51 11.13 14.18
N ASP A 113 -6.27 10.40 15.27
CA ASP A 113 -5.31 10.78 16.31
C ASP A 113 -3.88 10.32 16.02
N LEU A 114 -3.65 9.51 15.02
CA LEU A 114 -2.32 9.06 14.62
C LEU A 114 -1.66 10.02 13.63
N LYS A 115 -0.34 10.12 13.71
CA LYS A 115 0.48 10.67 12.62
C LYS A 115 0.70 9.55 11.61
N CYS A 116 -0.08 9.53 10.54
CA CYS A 116 -0.04 8.41 9.58
C CYS A 116 0.12 8.89 8.14
N VAL A 117 0.97 8.19 7.37
CA VAL A 117 1.06 8.28 5.91
C VAL A 117 0.60 6.94 5.35
N VAL A 118 -0.38 6.96 4.46
CA VAL A 118 -0.91 5.76 3.81
C VAL A 118 -0.66 5.84 2.31
N SER A 119 -0.17 4.75 1.74
CA SER A 119 -0.04 4.59 0.29
C SER A 119 -0.74 3.33 -0.17
N ILE A 120 -1.36 3.39 -1.34
CA ILE A 120 -1.95 2.26 -2.01
C ILE A 120 -1.36 2.16 -3.41
N ILE A 121 -0.86 0.96 -3.75
CA ILE A 121 -0.24 0.63 -5.02
C ILE A 121 -1.08 -0.46 -5.68
N ASN A 122 -1.72 -0.11 -6.81
CA ASN A 122 -2.38 -1.07 -7.70
C ASN A 122 -1.42 -1.41 -8.83
N VAL A 123 -0.84 -2.60 -8.76
CA VAL A 123 0.26 -3.00 -9.66
C VAL A 123 -0.22 -3.20 -11.08
N SER A 124 -1.38 -3.85 -11.28
CA SER A 124 -1.92 -4.13 -12.63
C SER A 124 -2.26 -2.85 -13.39
N ASP A 125 -2.82 -1.85 -12.72
CA ASP A 125 -3.19 -0.57 -13.33
C ASP A 125 -2.07 0.46 -13.27
N ARG A 126 -0.93 0.14 -12.64
CA ARG A 126 0.20 1.05 -12.37
C ARG A 126 -0.25 2.36 -11.71
N GLN A 127 -1.18 2.25 -10.79
CA GLN A 127 -1.74 3.38 -10.07
C GLN A 127 -1.18 3.44 -8.65
N ILE A 128 -0.89 4.65 -8.21
CA ILE A 128 -0.42 4.94 -6.86
C ILE A 128 -1.23 6.10 -6.29
N THR A 129 -1.64 5.95 -5.04
CA THR A 129 -2.14 7.08 -4.25
C THR A 129 -1.40 7.15 -2.92
N VAL A 130 -1.16 8.36 -2.45
CA VAL A 130 -0.53 8.63 -1.15
C VAL A 130 -1.32 9.72 -0.46
N ASP A 131 -1.62 9.53 0.81
CA ASP A 131 -2.25 10.55 1.64
C ASP A 131 -1.71 10.50 3.07
N SER A 132 -2.02 11.53 3.86
CA SER A 132 -1.61 11.62 5.25
C SER A 132 -2.77 12.09 6.14
N THR A 133 -2.74 11.70 7.42
CA THR A 133 -3.69 12.21 8.41
C THR A 133 -3.53 13.70 8.65
N ASN A 134 -4.57 14.36 9.18
CA ASN A 134 -4.59 15.79 9.43
C ASN A 134 -3.41 16.27 10.29
N LYS A 135 -2.94 15.44 11.23
CA LYS A 135 -1.78 15.76 12.08
C LYS A 135 -0.47 15.94 11.30
N LEU A 136 -0.41 15.44 10.07
CA LEU A 136 0.77 15.55 9.22
C LEU A 136 0.59 16.45 8.00
N LYS A 137 -0.57 17.07 7.79
CA LYS A 137 -0.83 17.92 6.60
C LYS A 137 0.11 19.14 6.51
N HIS A 138 0.68 19.60 7.62
CA HIS A 138 1.68 20.66 7.64
C HIS A 138 3.04 20.22 7.06
N VAL A 139 3.37 18.91 7.15
CA VAL A 139 4.58 18.31 6.54
C VAL A 139 4.25 17.78 5.16
N PHE A 140 3.22 16.94 5.09
CA PHE A 140 2.79 16.22 3.88
C PHE A 140 1.59 16.93 3.25
N ASN A 141 1.84 18.14 2.76
CA ASN A 141 0.83 18.90 1.99
C ASN A 141 0.67 18.30 0.58
N TYR A 142 -0.26 18.86 -0.19
CA TYR A 142 -0.57 18.36 -1.53
C TYR A 142 0.66 18.25 -2.46
N ASN A 143 1.56 19.22 -2.43
CA ASN A 143 2.76 19.24 -3.28
C ASN A 143 3.74 18.14 -2.86
N VAL A 144 3.97 17.97 -1.55
CA VAL A 144 4.84 16.91 -1.02
C VAL A 144 4.28 15.54 -1.33
N LEU A 145 2.98 15.30 -1.13
CA LEU A 145 2.32 14.03 -1.48
C LEU A 145 2.36 13.77 -2.99
N GLY A 146 2.23 14.81 -3.80
CA GLY A 146 2.39 14.73 -5.25
C GLY A 146 3.79 14.27 -5.64
N ALA A 147 4.82 14.91 -5.09
CA ALA A 147 6.22 14.57 -5.36
C ALA A 147 6.57 13.14 -4.91
N LEU A 148 6.05 12.69 -3.76
CA LEU A 148 6.19 11.29 -3.31
C LEU A 148 5.61 10.32 -4.34
N ARG A 149 4.37 10.55 -4.74
CA ARG A 149 3.70 9.72 -5.74
C ARG A 149 4.44 9.66 -7.07
N ASP A 150 4.96 10.80 -7.55
CA ASP A 150 5.65 10.87 -8.83
C ASP A 150 6.98 10.09 -8.79
N LYS A 151 7.71 10.13 -7.69
CA LYS A 151 8.91 9.31 -7.49
C LYS A 151 8.60 7.81 -7.48
N MET A 152 7.56 7.41 -6.76
CA MET A 152 7.11 6.02 -6.72
C MET A 152 6.69 5.52 -8.11
N LYS A 153 6.06 6.38 -8.93
CA LYS A 153 5.63 6.00 -10.28
C LYS A 153 6.79 5.63 -11.20
N ILE A 154 7.95 6.26 -11.05
CA ILE A 154 9.14 5.94 -11.85
C ILE A 154 9.51 4.47 -11.63
N THR A 155 9.73 4.07 -10.39
CA THR A 155 10.13 2.70 -10.04
C THR A 155 9.04 1.66 -10.32
N LEU A 156 7.75 2.02 -10.14
CA LEU A 156 6.64 1.15 -10.49
C LEU A 156 6.56 0.90 -12.00
N ASN A 157 6.81 1.92 -12.82
CA ASN A 157 6.82 1.78 -14.27
C ASN A 157 7.98 0.90 -14.76
N GLU A 158 9.08 0.87 -14.01
CA GLU A 158 10.23 -0.02 -14.25
C GLU A 158 10.03 -1.43 -13.68
N ASN A 159 8.85 -1.73 -13.12
CA ASN A 159 8.49 -3.00 -12.45
C ASN A 159 9.37 -3.31 -11.22
N HIS A 160 9.92 -2.30 -10.54
CA HIS A 160 10.72 -2.45 -9.33
C HIS A 160 9.87 -2.20 -8.08
N LEU A 161 9.02 -3.16 -7.72
CA LEU A 161 8.02 -2.98 -6.66
C LEU A 161 8.63 -2.69 -5.28
N PHE A 162 9.69 -3.44 -4.90
CA PHE A 162 10.42 -3.15 -3.65
C PHE A 162 10.91 -1.69 -3.62
N LEU A 163 11.56 -1.23 -4.70
CA LEU A 163 12.05 0.15 -4.80
C LEU A 163 10.91 1.16 -4.76
N THR A 164 9.72 0.81 -5.26
CA THR A 164 8.54 1.68 -5.20
C THR A 164 8.12 1.95 -3.76
N VAL A 165 8.05 0.91 -2.92
CA VAL A 165 7.74 1.05 -1.49
C VAL A 165 8.89 1.73 -0.75
N TYR A 166 10.12 1.34 -1.02
CA TYR A 166 11.31 1.92 -0.40
C TYR A 166 11.44 3.42 -0.67
N GLU A 167 11.18 3.90 -1.90
CA GLU A 167 11.20 5.33 -2.23
C GLU A 167 10.15 6.12 -1.44
N LEU A 168 8.97 5.55 -1.19
CA LEU A 168 8.01 6.16 -0.28
C LEU A 168 8.63 6.36 1.11
N LEU A 169 9.08 5.26 1.74
CA LEU A 169 9.58 5.28 3.12
C LEU A 169 10.77 6.23 3.29
N LYS A 170 11.75 6.15 2.39
CA LYS A 170 12.92 7.02 2.35
C LYS A 170 12.54 8.50 2.22
N ASN A 171 11.60 8.84 1.35
CA ASN A 171 11.19 10.22 1.16
C ASN A 171 10.24 10.72 2.27
N VAL A 172 9.47 9.85 2.93
CA VAL A 172 8.75 10.20 4.17
C VAL A 172 9.75 10.60 5.28
N GLU A 173 10.80 9.82 5.50
CA GLU A 173 11.86 10.16 6.45
C GLU A 173 12.54 11.49 6.07
N LYS A 174 12.89 11.66 4.79
CA LYS A 174 13.53 12.88 4.29
C LYS A 174 12.67 14.12 4.50
N ALA A 175 11.38 14.05 4.14
CA ALA A 175 10.43 15.16 4.31
C ALA A 175 10.30 15.58 5.77
N GLN A 176 10.12 14.61 6.66
CA GLN A 176 10.01 14.91 8.10
C GLN A 176 11.29 15.49 8.67
N LYS A 177 12.47 15.00 8.25
CA LYS A 177 13.76 15.55 8.64
C LYS A 177 13.92 17.00 8.18
N GLN A 178 13.58 17.30 6.93
CA GLN A 178 13.65 18.67 6.39
C GLN A 178 12.71 19.60 7.16
N TYR A 179 11.48 19.14 7.43
CA TYR A 179 10.52 19.95 8.18
C TYR A 179 11.02 20.26 9.59
N ASN A 180 11.60 19.30 10.28
CA ASN A 180 12.14 19.48 11.62
C ASN A 180 13.29 20.51 11.66
N ILE A 181 14.09 20.59 10.59
CA ILE A 181 15.22 21.51 10.50
C ILE A 181 14.79 22.90 10.02
N ASN A 182 13.96 22.99 9.00
CA ASN A 182 13.69 24.20 8.23
C ASN A 182 12.25 24.73 8.40
N GLY A 183 11.37 24.01 9.11
CA GLY A 183 9.94 24.33 9.20
C GLY A 183 9.17 24.14 7.88
N LYS A 184 9.82 23.60 6.84
CA LYS A 184 9.21 23.32 5.52
C LYS A 184 9.95 22.22 4.79
N VAL A 185 9.25 21.60 3.83
CA VAL A 185 9.83 20.63 2.89
C VAL A 185 10.09 21.33 1.56
N THR A 186 11.32 21.32 1.09
CA THR A 186 11.74 22.03 -0.14
C THR A 186 12.04 21.09 -1.28
N ASP A 187 12.74 19.97 -1.01
CA ASP A 187 13.21 19.06 -2.04
C ASP A 187 12.99 17.59 -1.62
N LEU A 188 12.20 16.87 -2.39
CA LEU A 188 12.02 15.44 -2.25
C LEU A 188 12.72 14.65 -3.33
#